data_3ab082fa6dec5ca13d505438a2b70a3b
#
_entry.id   3ab082fa6dec5ca13d505438a2b70a3b
#
_cell.length_a   1.000
_cell.length_b   1.000
_cell.length_c   1.000
_cell.angle_alpha   90.00
_cell.angle_beta   90.00
_cell.angle_gamma   90.00
#
_symmetry.space_group_name_H-M   'P 1'
#
loop_
_entity.id
_entity.type
_entity.pdbx_description
1 polymer ?
#
loop_
_entity_poly.entity_id
_entity_poly.type
_entity_poly.pdbx_seq_one_letter_code
_entity_poly.pdbx_strand_id
1 'polypeptide(L)'
;MKPVFETTGTCLNIKLPEELDHPASELIRRESDRIMGKIYIRTICFDFGNTVFMDSSGVGLIMGRYRALGMRSGCMKALSLIHI
;
A
#
# COMPACT_ATOMS: atom_id res chain seq x y z
N MET A 1 -6.33 0.36 14.34
CA MET A 1 -5.77 1.57 13.69
C MET A 1 -6.19 1.57 12.24
N LYS A 2 -6.55 2.73 11.72
CA LYS A 2 -6.93 2.85 10.31
C LYS A 2 -5.71 3.18 9.46
N PRO A 3 -5.68 2.75 8.21
CA PRO A 3 -4.60 3.14 7.30
C PRO A 3 -4.62 4.65 7.06
N VAL A 4 -3.45 5.21 6.83
CA VAL A 4 -3.30 6.63 6.54
C VAL A 4 -2.67 6.78 5.17
N PHE A 5 -3.24 7.68 4.37
CA PHE A 5 -2.79 7.94 3.00
C PHE A 5 -2.27 9.36 2.90
N GLU A 6 -1.06 9.51 2.38
CA GLU A 6 -0.48 10.82 2.12
C GLU A 6 0.16 10.82 0.74
N THR A 7 0.08 11.96 0.06
CA THR A 7 0.75 12.14 -1.23
C THR A 7 1.83 13.18 -1.10
N THR A 8 3.00 12.90 -1.66
CA THR A 8 4.11 13.83 -1.73
C THR A 8 4.64 13.79 -3.16
N GLY A 9 4.36 14.82 -3.94
CA GLY A 9 4.71 14.83 -5.35
C GLY A 9 3.98 13.69 -6.07
N THR A 10 4.73 12.76 -6.65
CA THR A 10 4.19 11.59 -7.34
C THR A 10 4.26 10.32 -6.48
N CYS A 11 4.53 10.47 -5.19
CA CYS A 11 4.63 9.35 -4.26
C CYS A 11 3.38 9.26 -3.39
N LEU A 12 2.78 8.07 -3.34
CA LEU A 12 1.68 7.78 -2.43
C LEU A 12 2.24 7.00 -1.26
N ASN A 13 2.13 7.57 -0.07
CA ASN A 13 2.59 6.94 1.16
C ASN A 13 1.40 6.35 1.89
N ILE A 14 1.44 5.06 2.16
CA ILE A 14 0.37 4.35 2.84
C ILE A 14 0.90 3.77 4.15
N LYS A 15 0.41 4.30 5.25
CA LYS A 15 0.72 3.73 6.57
C LYS A 15 -0.28 2.62 6.83
N LEU A 16 0.21 1.41 6.92
CA LEU A 16 -0.63 0.23 7.04
C LEU A 16 -1.12 0.05 8.47
N PRO A 17 -2.31 -0.56 8.66
CA PRO A 17 -2.84 -0.83 10.00
C PRO A 17 -2.08 -1.97 10.66
N GLU A 18 -2.36 -2.19 11.94
CA GLU A 18 -1.75 -3.30 12.68
C GLU A 18 -2.05 -4.65 12.06
N GLU A 19 -3.27 -4.83 11.59
CA GLU A 19 -3.70 -6.07 10.95
C GLU A 19 -4.07 -5.79 9.50
N LEU A 20 -3.27 -6.30 8.58
CA LEU A 20 -3.53 -6.18 7.15
C LEU A 20 -4.28 -7.43 6.68
N ASP A 21 -5.52 -7.54 7.13
CA ASP A 21 -6.43 -8.63 6.79
C ASP A 21 -7.24 -8.30 5.54
N HIS A 22 -8.21 -9.16 5.20
CA HIS A 22 -9.01 -8.96 4.00
C HIS A 22 -9.80 -7.65 3.99
N PRO A 23 -10.54 -7.28 5.04
CA PRO A 23 -11.26 -6.00 5.04
C PRO A 23 -10.33 -4.79 4.91
N ALA A 24 -9.19 -4.80 5.61
CA ALA A 24 -8.22 -3.71 5.53
C ALA A 24 -7.63 -3.63 4.12
N SER A 25 -7.29 -4.76 3.52
CA SER A 25 -6.72 -4.81 2.17
C SER A 25 -7.70 -4.28 1.14
N GLU A 26 -8.98 -4.62 1.25
CA GLU A 26 -10.02 -4.11 0.35
C GLU A 26 -10.17 -2.60 0.47
N LEU A 27 -10.16 -2.07 1.69
CA LEU A 27 -10.25 -0.63 1.92
C LEU A 27 -9.06 0.09 1.28
N ILE A 28 -7.86 -0.42 1.51
CA ILE A 28 -6.64 0.20 0.99
C ILE A 28 -6.62 0.14 -0.53
N ARG A 29 -7.02 -0.99 -1.12
CA ARG A 29 -7.09 -1.12 -2.57
C ARG A 29 -8.03 -0.08 -3.17
N ARG A 30 -9.21 0.05 -2.60
CA ARG A 30 -10.23 0.97 -3.09
C ARG A 30 -9.79 2.42 -2.97
N GLU A 31 -9.23 2.79 -1.82
CA GLU A 31 -8.78 4.16 -1.60
C GLU A 31 -7.56 4.50 -2.45
N SER A 32 -6.61 3.57 -2.61
CA SER A 32 -5.46 3.81 -3.46
C SER A 32 -5.86 3.94 -4.93
N ASP A 33 -6.82 3.13 -5.39
CA ASP A 33 -7.34 3.26 -6.76
C ASP A 33 -7.99 4.63 -6.97
N ARG A 34 -8.74 5.10 -5.98
CA ARG A 34 -9.38 6.41 -6.06
C ARG A 34 -8.35 7.54 -6.17
N ILE A 35 -7.31 7.47 -5.36
CA ILE A 35 -6.25 8.47 -5.38
C ILE A 35 -5.49 8.43 -6.71
N MET A 36 -5.12 7.22 -7.16
CA MET A 36 -4.38 7.04 -8.41
C MET A 36 -5.18 7.45 -9.64
N GLY A 37 -6.51 7.46 -9.52
CA GLY A 37 -7.39 7.94 -10.59
C GLY A 37 -7.45 9.46 -10.69
N LYS A 38 -7.03 10.18 -9.65
CA LYS A 38 -7.08 11.65 -9.58
C LYS A 38 -5.71 12.30 -9.66
N ILE A 39 -4.69 11.61 -9.17
CA ILE A 39 -3.33 12.14 -9.05
C ILE A 39 -2.38 11.16 -9.74
N TYR A 40 -1.44 11.69 -10.50
CA TYR A 40 -0.41 10.86 -11.11
C TYR A 40 0.54 10.34 -10.04
N ILE A 41 0.58 9.03 -9.85
CA ILE A 41 1.42 8.38 -8.86
C ILE A 41 2.43 7.47 -9.56
N ARG A 42 3.71 7.68 -9.26
CA ARG A 42 4.80 6.86 -9.80
C ARG A 42 5.32 5.85 -8.78
N THR A 43 5.20 6.18 -7.50
CA THR A 43 5.80 5.38 -6.42
C THR A 43 4.79 5.21 -5.31
N ILE A 44 4.71 4.00 -4.78
CA ILE A 44 3.93 3.73 -3.58
C ILE A 44 4.89 3.27 -2.50
N CYS A 45 4.84 3.93 -1.36
CA CYS A 45 5.61 3.54 -0.18
C CYS A 45 4.66 2.94 0.85
N PHE A 46 4.92 1.69 1.22
CA PHE A 46 4.15 1.02 2.26
C PHE A 46 4.92 1.08 3.57
N ASP A 47 4.30 1.68 4.58
CA ASP A 47 4.88 1.74 5.91
C ASP A 47 4.31 0.60 6.75
N PHE A 48 5.15 -0.37 7.07
CA PHE A 48 4.80 -1.53 7.87
C PHE A 48 5.13 -1.35 9.36
N GLY A 49 5.49 -0.13 9.77
CA GLY A 49 6.00 0.12 11.12
C GLY A 49 5.09 -0.36 12.24
N ASN A 50 3.78 -0.32 12.03
CA ASN A 50 2.81 -0.75 13.04
C ASN A 50 2.14 -2.08 12.71
N THR A 51 2.49 -2.68 11.59
CA THR A 51 1.81 -3.90 11.12
C THR A 51 2.41 -5.13 11.80
N VAL A 52 1.56 -5.89 12.45
CA VAL A 52 1.98 -7.10 13.18
C VAL A 52 1.39 -8.38 12.57
N PHE A 53 0.45 -8.22 11.64
CA PHE A 53 -0.21 -9.36 11.00
C PHE A 53 -0.53 -9.03 9.55
N MET A 54 -0.32 -10.00 8.66
CA MET A 54 -0.70 -9.88 7.26
C MET A 54 -1.12 -11.26 6.76
N ASP A 55 -2.30 -11.34 6.14
CA ASP A 55 -2.75 -12.58 5.50
C ASP A 55 -2.48 -12.52 3.98
N SER A 56 -2.96 -13.53 3.26
CA SER A 56 -2.76 -13.60 1.81
C SER A 56 -3.42 -12.44 1.07
N SER A 57 -4.48 -11.85 1.63
CA SER A 57 -5.12 -10.67 1.04
C SER A 57 -4.19 -9.47 1.05
N GLY A 58 -3.42 -9.30 2.14
CA GLY A 58 -2.43 -8.23 2.23
C GLY A 58 -1.33 -8.38 1.20
N VAL A 59 -0.82 -9.60 1.03
CA VAL A 59 0.17 -9.89 0.00
C VAL A 59 -0.39 -9.59 -1.38
N GLY A 60 -1.63 -10.01 -1.64
CA GLY A 60 -2.31 -9.75 -2.91
C GLY A 60 -2.48 -8.26 -3.18
N LEU A 61 -2.78 -7.48 -2.15
CA LEU A 61 -2.88 -6.03 -2.28
C LEU A 61 -1.56 -5.42 -2.76
N ILE A 62 -0.47 -5.77 -2.11
CA ILE A 62 0.85 -5.22 -2.44
C ILE A 62 1.23 -5.58 -3.87
N MET A 63 1.06 -6.84 -4.26
CA MET A 63 1.35 -7.29 -5.61
C MET A 63 0.45 -6.62 -6.64
N GLY A 64 -0.83 -6.42 -6.31
CA GLY A 64 -1.77 -5.73 -7.17
C GLY A 64 -1.39 -4.29 -7.43
N ARG A 65 -0.92 -3.58 -6.40
CA ARG A 65 -0.46 -2.19 -6.57
C ARG A 65 0.79 -2.13 -7.42
N TYR A 66 1.69 -3.08 -7.23
CA TYR A 66 2.90 -3.16 -8.05
C TYR A 66 2.54 -3.29 -9.54
N ARG A 67 1.60 -4.15 -9.86
CA ARG A 67 1.14 -4.32 -11.24
C ARG A 67 0.44 -3.06 -11.76
N ALA A 68 -0.34 -2.40 -10.92
CA ALA A 68 -1.05 -1.18 -11.31
C ALA A 68 -0.08 -0.06 -11.70
N LEU A 69 1.12 -0.05 -11.13
CA LEU A 69 2.16 0.91 -11.47
C LEU A 69 2.99 0.48 -12.70
N GLY A 70 2.64 -0.62 -13.34
CA GLY A 70 3.33 -1.11 -14.53
C GLY A 70 4.60 -1.88 -14.24
N MET A 71 4.77 -2.37 -13.03
CA MET A 71 5.90 -3.20 -12.61
C MET A 71 7.26 -2.54 -12.87
N ARG A 72 7.33 -1.23 -12.66
CA ARG A 72 8.56 -0.49 -12.86
C ARG A 72 9.46 -0.61 -11.65
N SER A 73 10.76 -0.68 -11.91
CA SER A 73 11.75 -0.70 -10.84
C SER A 73 11.62 0.56 -9.98
N GLY A 74 11.61 0.40 -8.66
CA GLY A 74 11.52 1.51 -7.73
C GLY A 74 10.13 2.10 -7.54
N CYS A 75 9.11 1.51 -8.17
CA CYS A 75 7.74 2.01 -8.03
C CYS A 75 7.11 1.73 -6.67
N MET A 76 7.61 0.73 -5.96
CA MET A 76 7.09 0.36 -4.65
C MET A 76 8.23 0.20 -3.67
N LYS A 77 8.02 0.67 -2.45
CA LYS A 77 9.01 0.55 -1.39
C LYS A 77 8.33 0.13 -0.10
N ALA A 78 9.00 -0.74 0.64
CA ALA A 78 8.61 -1.08 2.00
C ALA A 78 9.52 -0.32 2.94
N LEU A 79 8.94 0.48 3.84
CA LEU A 79 9.70 1.30 4.77
C LEU A 79 10.23 0.51 5.96
N SER A 80 9.60 -0.61 6.26
CA SER A 80 10.08 -1.52 7.30
C SER A 80 9.67 -2.93 6.94
N LEU A 81 10.39 -3.90 7.49
CA LEU A 81 10.09 -5.30 7.27
C LEU A 81 9.22 -5.83 8.38
N ILE A 82 8.33 -6.75 8.03
CA ILE A 82 7.56 -7.50 9.02
C ILE A 82 7.90 -8.97 8.86
N HIS A 83 7.87 -9.68 9.98
CA HIS A 83 8.04 -11.13 9.95
C HIS A 83 6.66 -11.76 9.96
N ILE A 84 6.40 -12.55 8.95
CA ILE A 84 5.12 -13.22 8.77
C ILE A 84 5.23 -14.66 9.22
#